data_9b12d5c4a622c75d672861bbf2ee4884
#
_entry.id   9b12d5c4a622c75d672861bbf2ee4884
#
_cell.length_a   1.000
_cell.length_b   1.000
_cell.length_c   1.000
_cell.angle_alpha   90.00
_cell.angle_beta   90.00
_cell.angle_gamma   90.00
#
_symmetry.space_group_name_H-M   'P 1'
#
loop_
_entity.id
_entity.type
_entity.pdbx_description
1 polymer ?
#
loop_
_entity_poly.entity_id
_entity_poly.type
_entity_poly.pdbx_seq_one_letter_code
_entity_poly.pdbx_strand_id
1 'polypeptide(L)'
;METLDLLYQGFLVTFQPLNLGLVIAGVTLGLFIGAMPGLGSVNGVAILLPMTFLVPPASAMIFLAAIYYGAMYGGAISSIMLGIPGASTAVATTFDGRPMALQGNADRALIAAATASFIGGTISVLLFTGFAPPLAKVALAFGAPEEFALMMLAFATFIGLGGDDIAKTFFSIFIGLVFSAVGLDIISGQPRLIFFDIPGFFHGVNFLVLAIGIYGIGEMLWTIETSKGDVQLSKATVSLARIVDAFRRMKETIGAVVMGSFLGYFVGILPAAGATPGSLMAYGVAKSISKDPSSFGKGNISGVAAPESANNAASTGSMLPMLTLGIPGSPTTAILLGGMVIWGLEPGPMLFVNHKEFVWGLIASLYVANLFALLVNVAFIPAFIWALKTPFTILAPVIFILCVVGGYAPTQDMHDVWLMLIFGIVGYLLRKLEYPMAPAVLAIVLGPLAEASMRQSLIINHGSPMIFFERPISGPLMGICLTVPGSGVSDRAPPPGPALSLRGG
;
A
#
# COMPACT_ATOMS: atom_id res chain seq x y z
N MET A 1 9.88 -20.75 -21.69
CA MET A 1 9.97 -19.89 -22.90
C MET A 1 8.81 -18.92 -22.95
N GLU A 2 7.56 -19.36 -22.85
CA GLU A 2 6.36 -18.49 -22.92
C GLU A 2 6.40 -17.27 -21.94
N THR A 3 6.81 -17.48 -20.68
CA THR A 3 6.90 -16.40 -19.67
C THR A 3 7.92 -15.31 -20.05
N LEU A 4 9.07 -15.70 -20.64
CA LEU A 4 10.09 -14.75 -21.05
C LEU A 4 9.67 -13.97 -22.29
N ASP A 5 8.96 -14.62 -23.24
CA ASP A 5 8.42 -13.96 -24.42
C ASP A 5 7.33 -12.94 -24.03
N LEU A 6 6.46 -13.30 -23.09
CA LEU A 6 5.44 -12.40 -22.57
C LEU A 6 6.05 -11.23 -21.81
N LEU A 7 7.09 -11.47 -21.00
CA LEU A 7 7.82 -10.40 -20.32
C LEU A 7 8.52 -9.46 -21.31
N TYR A 8 9.10 -10.01 -22.39
CA TYR A 8 9.69 -9.20 -23.45
C TYR A 8 8.65 -8.29 -24.13
N GLN A 9 7.46 -8.84 -24.43
CA GLN A 9 6.34 -8.04 -24.94
C GLN A 9 5.93 -6.95 -23.94
N GLY A 10 5.90 -7.28 -22.64
CA GLY A 10 5.65 -6.32 -21.57
C GLY A 10 6.66 -5.17 -21.57
N PHE A 11 7.94 -5.45 -21.80
CA PHE A 11 8.95 -4.40 -21.94
C PHE A 11 8.71 -3.51 -23.17
N LEU A 12 8.28 -4.06 -24.29
CA LEU A 12 7.92 -3.26 -25.47
C LEU A 12 6.77 -2.29 -25.17
N VAL A 13 5.76 -2.73 -24.40
CA VAL A 13 4.68 -1.85 -23.91
C VAL A 13 5.21 -0.78 -22.98
N THR A 14 6.07 -1.15 -22.02
CA THR A 14 6.61 -0.23 -21.03
C THR A 14 7.53 0.85 -21.65
N PHE A 15 8.31 0.48 -22.66
CA PHE A 15 9.21 1.41 -23.35
C PHE A 15 8.52 2.29 -24.40
N GLN A 16 7.20 2.16 -24.60
CA GLN A 16 6.46 3.17 -25.36
C GLN A 16 6.64 4.55 -24.70
N PRO A 17 6.84 5.63 -25.48
CA PRO A 17 7.17 6.96 -24.94
C PRO A 17 6.20 7.45 -23.86
N LEU A 18 4.90 7.22 -24.01
CA LEU A 18 3.88 7.58 -23.02
C LEU A 18 4.11 6.81 -21.70
N ASN A 19 4.23 5.47 -21.78
CA ASN A 19 4.36 4.62 -20.61
C ASN A 19 5.67 4.88 -19.87
N LEU A 20 6.78 5.02 -20.60
CA LEU A 20 8.08 5.36 -20.02
C LEU A 20 8.04 6.73 -19.32
N GLY A 21 7.43 7.72 -19.97
CA GLY A 21 7.21 9.04 -19.37
C GLY A 21 6.36 8.96 -18.08
N LEU A 22 5.32 8.15 -18.09
CA LEU A 22 4.46 7.94 -16.92
C LEU A 22 5.16 7.17 -15.80
N VAL A 23 6.03 6.20 -16.12
CA VAL A 23 6.88 5.53 -15.11
C VAL A 23 7.79 6.54 -14.42
N ILE A 24 8.52 7.36 -15.19
CA ILE A 24 9.44 8.35 -14.63
C ILE A 24 8.70 9.40 -13.80
N ALA A 25 7.60 9.93 -14.33
CA ALA A 25 6.75 10.90 -13.63
C ALA A 25 6.15 10.29 -12.35
N GLY A 26 5.58 9.09 -12.45
CA GLY A 26 4.99 8.38 -11.33
C GLY A 26 5.98 8.10 -10.21
N VAL A 27 7.16 7.57 -10.54
CA VAL A 27 8.24 7.33 -9.57
C VAL A 27 8.67 8.64 -8.90
N THR A 28 8.85 9.71 -9.68
CA THR A 28 9.30 11.00 -9.14
C THR A 28 8.26 11.60 -8.20
N LEU A 29 6.99 11.63 -8.61
CA LEU A 29 5.89 12.10 -7.77
C LEU A 29 5.74 11.22 -6.52
N GLY A 30 5.81 9.90 -6.69
CA GLY A 30 5.76 8.95 -5.58
C GLY A 30 6.87 9.19 -4.56
N LEU A 31 8.11 9.40 -4.99
CA LEU A 31 9.22 9.73 -4.11
C LEU A 31 8.96 11.00 -3.30
N PHE A 32 8.46 12.06 -3.94
CA PHE A 32 8.07 13.30 -3.23
C PHE A 32 6.96 13.05 -2.21
N ILE A 33 5.91 12.35 -2.59
CA ILE A 33 4.77 12.03 -1.72
C ILE A 33 5.22 11.17 -0.54
N GLY A 34 6.01 10.11 -0.81
CA GLY A 34 6.53 9.23 0.23
C GLY A 34 7.49 9.93 1.19
N ALA A 35 8.28 10.91 0.69
CA ALA A 35 9.16 11.71 1.54
C ALA A 35 8.39 12.66 2.47
N MET A 36 7.16 13.04 2.11
CA MET A 36 6.34 13.93 2.97
C MET A 36 5.77 13.16 4.16
N PRO A 37 6.04 13.58 5.41
CA PRO A 37 5.47 12.94 6.59
C PRO A 37 3.94 12.87 6.54
N GLY A 38 3.40 11.67 6.77
CA GLY A 38 1.96 11.43 6.83
C GLY A 38 1.25 11.19 5.49
N LEU A 39 1.84 11.53 4.34
CA LEU A 39 1.16 11.30 3.05
C LEU A 39 1.20 9.82 2.61
N GLY A 40 2.37 9.22 2.52
CA GLY A 40 2.52 7.81 2.16
C GLY A 40 1.96 7.41 0.79
N SER A 41 2.11 6.12 0.45
CA SER A 41 1.69 5.60 -0.86
C SER A 41 0.18 5.55 -1.07
N VAL A 42 -0.58 5.26 -0.01
CA VAL A 42 -2.04 5.15 -0.06
C VAL A 42 -2.65 6.47 -0.52
N ASN A 43 -2.25 7.55 0.17
CA ASN A 43 -2.74 8.90 -0.12
C ASN A 43 -2.28 9.36 -1.51
N GLY A 44 -1.01 9.07 -1.87
CA GLY A 44 -0.47 9.43 -3.16
C GLY A 44 -1.21 8.80 -4.33
N VAL A 45 -1.47 7.51 -4.25
CA VAL A 45 -2.22 6.79 -5.29
C VAL A 45 -3.67 7.26 -5.33
N ALA A 46 -4.33 7.46 -4.17
CA ALA A 46 -5.72 7.93 -4.12
C ALA A 46 -5.89 9.33 -4.74
N ILE A 47 -5.02 10.27 -4.38
CA ILE A 47 -5.09 11.67 -4.85
C ILE A 47 -4.79 11.76 -6.36
N LEU A 48 -3.86 10.94 -6.88
CA LEU A 48 -3.43 11.00 -8.27
C LEU A 48 -4.20 10.06 -9.21
N LEU A 49 -4.98 9.11 -8.69
CA LEU A 49 -5.79 8.20 -9.49
C LEU A 49 -6.72 8.94 -10.46
N PRO A 50 -7.41 10.03 -10.07
CA PRO A 50 -8.28 10.75 -11.02
C PRO A 50 -7.55 11.34 -12.22
N MET A 51 -6.29 11.72 -12.07
CA MET A 51 -5.50 12.24 -13.20
C MET A 51 -5.29 11.19 -14.29
N THR A 52 -5.44 9.93 -13.95
CA THR A 52 -5.24 8.81 -14.87
C THR A 52 -6.40 8.57 -15.83
N PHE A 53 -7.56 9.20 -15.63
CA PHE A 53 -8.68 9.13 -16.59
C PHE A 53 -8.38 9.78 -17.94
N LEU A 54 -7.28 10.53 -18.04
CA LEU A 54 -6.82 11.17 -19.28
C LEU A 54 -5.97 10.24 -20.16
N VAL A 55 -5.62 9.05 -19.67
CA VAL A 55 -4.72 8.10 -20.36
C VAL A 55 -5.36 6.71 -20.45
N PRO A 56 -4.91 5.84 -21.37
CA PRO A 56 -5.42 4.48 -21.47
C PRO A 56 -5.27 3.69 -20.15
N PRO A 57 -6.17 2.75 -19.84
CA PRO A 57 -6.18 2.02 -18.56
C PRO A 57 -4.86 1.33 -18.21
N ALA A 58 -4.17 0.75 -19.20
CA ALA A 58 -2.85 0.13 -18.99
C ALA A 58 -1.79 1.17 -18.57
N SER A 59 -1.76 2.30 -19.24
CA SER A 59 -0.85 3.42 -18.93
C SER A 59 -1.17 4.02 -17.56
N ALA A 60 -2.44 4.10 -17.22
CA ALA A 60 -2.92 4.56 -15.92
C ALA A 60 -2.40 3.68 -14.79
N MET A 61 -2.53 2.35 -14.93
CA MET A 61 -2.03 1.41 -13.92
C MET A 61 -0.51 1.41 -13.81
N ILE A 62 0.21 1.55 -14.92
CA ILE A 62 1.67 1.73 -14.93
C ILE A 62 2.06 2.97 -14.13
N PHE A 63 1.38 4.08 -14.33
CA PHE A 63 1.64 5.33 -13.60
C PHE A 63 1.38 5.19 -12.09
N LEU A 64 0.23 4.62 -11.71
CA LEU A 64 -0.13 4.43 -10.30
C LEU A 64 0.79 3.44 -9.58
N ALA A 65 1.19 2.35 -10.26
CA ALA A 65 2.17 1.41 -9.73
C ALA A 65 3.55 2.06 -9.56
N ALA A 66 3.94 2.95 -10.48
CA ALA A 66 5.17 3.73 -10.37
C ALA A 66 5.12 4.71 -9.19
N ILE A 67 3.97 5.36 -8.94
CA ILE A 67 3.75 6.19 -7.74
C ILE A 67 3.91 5.34 -6.48
N TYR A 68 3.29 4.16 -6.44
CA TYR A 68 3.40 3.23 -5.32
C TYR A 68 4.87 2.90 -5.02
N TYR A 69 5.62 2.49 -6.04
CA TYR A 69 7.06 2.21 -5.92
C TYR A 69 7.85 3.42 -5.41
N GLY A 70 7.68 4.57 -6.04
CA GLY A 70 8.34 5.80 -5.62
C GLY A 70 8.05 6.15 -4.17
N ALA A 71 6.81 6.01 -3.72
CA ALA A 71 6.41 6.33 -2.36
C ALA A 71 7.04 5.38 -1.32
N MET A 72 7.25 4.10 -1.66
CA MET A 72 7.96 3.17 -0.79
C MET A 72 9.40 3.60 -0.54
N TYR A 73 10.11 4.04 -1.58
CA TYR A 73 11.46 4.59 -1.44
C TYR A 73 11.48 5.93 -0.69
N GLY A 74 10.50 6.81 -1.01
CA GLY A 74 10.42 8.15 -0.43
C GLY A 74 10.28 8.16 1.09
N GLY A 75 9.55 7.18 1.64
CA GLY A 75 9.32 7.06 3.08
C GLY A 75 10.58 6.98 3.94
N ALA A 76 11.66 6.40 3.40
CA ALA A 76 12.95 6.33 4.07
C ALA A 76 13.59 7.71 4.27
N ILE A 77 13.34 8.66 3.36
CA ILE A 77 13.99 9.99 3.41
C ILE A 77 13.57 10.74 4.66
N SER A 78 12.27 10.89 4.90
CA SER A 78 11.77 11.55 6.12
C SER A 78 12.07 10.76 7.39
N SER A 79 11.99 9.43 7.32
CA SER A 79 12.35 8.54 8.44
C SER A 79 13.77 8.78 8.94
N ILE A 80 14.73 8.91 8.03
CA ILE A 80 16.14 9.14 8.33
C ILE A 80 16.41 10.60 8.70
N MET A 81 15.92 11.55 7.89
CA MET A 81 16.25 12.96 8.02
C MET A 81 15.55 13.63 9.19
N LEU A 82 14.30 13.25 9.47
CA LEU A 82 13.45 13.88 10.47
C LEU A 82 13.20 12.97 11.70
N GLY A 83 13.33 11.66 11.56
CA GLY A 83 12.85 10.68 12.53
C GLY A 83 11.32 10.54 12.55
N ILE A 84 10.67 11.06 11.51
CA ILE A 84 9.23 10.99 11.31
C ILE A 84 9.00 10.16 10.05
N PRO A 85 8.35 8.99 10.15
CA PRO A 85 8.15 8.15 8.97
C PRO A 85 7.23 8.83 7.95
N GLY A 86 7.59 8.75 6.66
CA GLY A 86 6.74 9.24 5.57
C GLY A 86 5.45 8.43 5.43
N ALA A 87 5.54 7.15 5.76
CA ALA A 87 4.41 6.22 5.82
C ALA A 87 4.63 5.23 6.96
N SER A 88 3.56 4.54 7.40
CA SER A 88 3.64 3.49 8.43
C SER A 88 4.63 2.38 8.07
N THR A 89 4.82 2.14 6.77
CA THR A 89 5.73 1.12 6.23
C THR A 89 7.22 1.43 6.50
N ALA A 90 7.57 2.70 6.71
CA ALA A 90 8.93 3.17 6.94
C ALA A 90 9.24 3.45 8.44
N VAL A 91 8.35 3.04 9.35
CA VAL A 91 8.54 3.21 10.81
C VAL A 91 9.81 2.50 11.28
N ALA A 92 10.03 1.26 10.88
CA ALA A 92 11.21 0.49 11.30
C ALA A 92 12.53 1.16 10.90
N THR A 93 12.55 1.86 9.77
CA THR A 93 13.72 2.59 9.27
C THR A 93 14.10 3.77 10.18
N THR A 94 13.15 4.32 10.95
CA THR A 94 13.46 5.39 11.90
C THR A 94 14.34 4.91 13.05
N PHE A 95 14.24 3.64 13.45
CA PHE A 95 14.90 3.11 14.64
C PHE A 95 16.43 3.22 14.59
N ASP A 96 17.01 2.99 13.41
CA ASP A 96 18.45 3.10 13.19
C ASP A 96 18.82 4.25 12.24
N GLY A 97 17.94 4.57 11.29
CA GLY A 97 18.18 5.63 10.31
C GLY A 97 18.32 7.03 10.96
N ARG A 98 17.45 7.36 11.92
CA ARG A 98 17.53 8.63 12.63
C ARG A 98 18.78 8.72 13.52
N PRO A 99 19.15 7.74 14.34
CA PRO A 99 20.43 7.73 15.05
C PRO A 99 21.64 7.90 14.13
N MET A 100 21.68 7.22 12.97
CA MET A 100 22.74 7.43 11.97
C MET A 100 22.80 8.87 11.48
N ALA A 101 21.67 9.49 11.21
CA ALA A 101 21.59 10.87 10.75
C ALA A 101 22.08 11.87 11.82
N LEU A 102 21.73 11.65 13.09
CA LEU A 102 22.20 12.47 14.22
C LEU A 102 23.71 12.34 14.46
N GLN A 103 24.29 11.17 14.14
CA GLN A 103 25.73 10.90 14.18
C GLN A 103 26.49 11.47 12.97
N GLY A 104 25.82 12.18 12.04
CA GLY A 104 26.43 12.75 10.85
C GLY A 104 26.56 11.79 9.66
N ASN A 105 25.94 10.59 9.72
CA ASN A 105 25.95 9.55 8.70
C ASN A 105 24.61 9.47 7.93
N ALA A 106 23.90 10.59 7.78
CA ALA A 106 22.61 10.63 7.09
C ALA A 106 22.68 10.16 5.64
N ASP A 107 23.73 10.59 4.93
CA ASP A 107 24.02 10.20 3.55
C ASP A 107 24.22 8.67 3.40
N ARG A 108 24.97 8.07 4.33
CA ARG A 108 25.19 6.62 4.35
C ARG A 108 23.88 5.87 4.60
N ALA A 109 23.03 6.35 5.50
CA ALA A 109 21.74 5.75 5.77
C ALA A 109 20.80 5.85 4.55
N LEU A 110 20.73 7.03 3.90
CA LEU A 110 19.90 7.26 2.72
C LEU A 110 20.32 6.37 1.53
N ILE A 111 21.62 6.26 1.27
CA ILE A 111 22.12 5.42 0.18
C ILE A 111 21.89 3.93 0.48
N ALA A 112 22.11 3.51 1.74
CA ALA A 112 21.83 2.13 2.15
C ALA A 112 20.35 1.79 2.02
N ALA A 113 19.45 2.69 2.44
CA ALA A 113 18.01 2.55 2.26
C ALA A 113 17.64 2.40 0.77
N ALA A 114 18.08 3.35 -0.08
CA ALA A 114 17.77 3.32 -1.51
C ALA A 114 18.28 2.03 -2.19
N THR A 115 19.48 1.59 -1.85
CA THR A 115 20.09 0.40 -2.45
C THR A 115 19.44 -0.89 -1.95
N ALA A 116 19.10 -0.96 -0.64
CA ALA A 116 18.37 -2.09 -0.09
C ALA A 116 16.96 -2.20 -0.70
N SER A 117 16.27 -1.07 -0.87
CA SER A 117 14.98 -0.97 -1.56
C SER A 117 15.08 -1.47 -3.01
N PHE A 118 16.14 -1.08 -3.74
CA PHE A 118 16.36 -1.55 -5.11
C PHE A 118 16.56 -3.06 -5.20
N ILE A 119 17.38 -3.63 -4.31
CA ILE A 119 17.61 -5.08 -4.29
C ILE A 119 16.32 -5.80 -3.88
N GLY A 120 15.63 -5.31 -2.84
CA GLY A 120 14.35 -5.86 -2.40
C GLY A 120 13.28 -5.81 -3.49
N GLY A 121 13.16 -4.67 -4.16
CA GLY A 121 12.30 -4.49 -5.32
C GLY A 121 12.67 -5.46 -6.47
N THR A 122 13.95 -5.58 -6.80
CA THR A 122 14.41 -6.48 -7.87
C THR A 122 14.10 -7.95 -7.57
N ILE A 123 14.45 -8.43 -6.35
CA ILE A 123 14.16 -9.80 -5.93
C ILE A 123 12.64 -10.05 -5.98
N SER A 124 11.85 -9.12 -5.49
CA SER A 124 10.40 -9.28 -5.43
C SER A 124 9.74 -9.27 -6.80
N VAL A 125 10.20 -8.45 -7.76
CA VAL A 125 9.64 -8.46 -9.13
C VAL A 125 10.04 -9.74 -9.88
N LEU A 126 11.25 -10.28 -9.62
CA LEU A 126 11.65 -11.61 -10.13
C LEU A 126 10.74 -12.71 -9.57
N LEU A 127 10.49 -12.71 -8.26
CA LEU A 127 9.56 -13.64 -7.62
C LEU A 127 8.14 -13.46 -8.18
N PHE A 128 7.68 -12.22 -8.33
CA PHE A 128 6.37 -11.92 -8.91
C PHE A 128 6.24 -12.48 -10.33
N THR A 129 7.25 -12.26 -11.18
CA THR A 129 7.29 -12.78 -12.56
C THR A 129 7.20 -14.30 -12.59
N GLY A 130 7.87 -14.98 -11.64
CA GLY A 130 7.85 -16.44 -11.53
C GLY A 130 6.57 -17.00 -10.94
N PHE A 131 5.99 -16.34 -9.93
CA PHE A 131 4.82 -16.83 -9.20
C PHE A 131 3.47 -16.44 -9.85
N ALA A 132 3.41 -15.34 -10.63
CA ALA A 132 2.15 -14.86 -11.18
C ALA A 132 1.46 -15.90 -12.12
N PRO A 133 2.14 -16.53 -13.11
CA PRO A 133 1.49 -17.50 -13.97
C PRO A 133 1.00 -18.77 -13.24
N PRO A 134 1.78 -19.42 -12.36
CA PRO A 134 1.29 -20.58 -11.63
C PRO A 134 0.15 -20.23 -10.67
N LEU A 135 0.22 -19.06 -9.99
CA LEU A 135 -0.86 -18.65 -9.10
C LEU A 135 -2.15 -18.33 -9.87
N ALA A 136 -2.05 -17.68 -11.04
CA ALA A 136 -3.19 -17.47 -11.91
C ALA A 136 -3.85 -18.79 -12.37
N LYS A 137 -3.04 -19.84 -12.65
CA LYS A 137 -3.56 -21.17 -12.97
C LYS A 137 -4.28 -21.81 -11.80
N VAL A 138 -3.74 -21.70 -10.58
CA VAL A 138 -4.40 -22.18 -9.36
C VAL A 138 -5.70 -21.41 -9.12
N ALA A 139 -5.70 -20.11 -9.37
CA ALA A 139 -6.88 -19.26 -9.21
C ALA A 139 -8.04 -19.64 -10.14
N LEU A 140 -7.78 -20.28 -11.29
CA LEU A 140 -8.84 -20.83 -12.16
C LEU A 140 -9.65 -21.98 -11.51
N ALA A 141 -9.12 -22.60 -10.47
CA ALA A 141 -9.86 -23.60 -9.68
C ALA A 141 -10.80 -22.98 -8.64
N PHE A 142 -10.75 -21.66 -8.47
CA PHE A 142 -11.60 -20.94 -7.53
C PHE A 142 -12.96 -20.67 -8.19
N GLY A 143 -14.02 -21.04 -7.49
CA GLY A 143 -15.39 -20.64 -7.80
C GLY A 143 -15.91 -19.68 -6.74
N ALA A 144 -17.18 -19.33 -6.82
CA ALA A 144 -17.80 -18.38 -5.90
C ALA A 144 -17.61 -18.71 -4.41
N PRO A 145 -17.66 -19.98 -3.93
CA PRO A 145 -17.37 -20.29 -2.53
C PRO A 145 -15.94 -20.00 -2.11
N GLU A 146 -14.97 -20.27 -3.00
CA GLU A 146 -13.56 -20.00 -2.75
C GLU A 146 -13.27 -18.51 -2.73
N GLU A 147 -13.87 -17.75 -3.64
CA GLU A 147 -13.75 -16.28 -3.68
C GLU A 147 -14.30 -15.66 -2.42
N PHE A 148 -15.50 -16.08 -1.97
CA PHE A 148 -16.06 -15.62 -0.71
C PHE A 148 -15.15 -15.93 0.47
N ALA A 149 -14.63 -17.17 0.56
CA ALA A 149 -13.72 -17.59 1.63
C ALA A 149 -12.44 -16.75 1.66
N LEU A 150 -11.88 -16.40 0.50
CA LEU A 150 -10.72 -15.51 0.40
C LEU A 150 -11.01 -14.07 0.87
N MET A 151 -12.18 -13.53 0.56
CA MET A 151 -12.58 -12.20 1.04
C MET A 151 -12.79 -12.20 2.56
N MET A 152 -13.37 -13.27 3.10
CA MET A 152 -13.47 -13.46 4.56
C MET A 152 -12.08 -13.58 5.19
N LEU A 153 -11.12 -14.24 4.54
CA LEU A 153 -9.73 -14.29 4.99
C LEU A 153 -9.08 -12.92 5.00
N ALA A 154 -9.34 -12.09 3.98
CA ALA A 154 -8.85 -10.71 3.96
C ALA A 154 -9.38 -9.91 5.15
N PHE A 155 -10.68 -9.98 5.44
CA PHE A 155 -11.27 -9.31 6.61
C PHE A 155 -10.71 -9.86 7.92
N ALA A 156 -10.58 -11.18 8.06
CA ALA A 156 -10.00 -11.81 9.25
C ALA A 156 -8.53 -11.38 9.46
N THR A 157 -7.76 -11.27 8.38
CA THR A 157 -6.36 -10.81 8.42
C THR A 157 -6.27 -9.36 8.90
N PHE A 158 -7.16 -8.46 8.43
CA PHE A 158 -7.24 -7.10 8.95
C PHE A 158 -7.59 -7.06 10.43
N ILE A 159 -8.50 -7.90 10.88
CA ILE A 159 -8.85 -8.00 12.30
C ILE A 159 -7.65 -8.49 13.12
N GLY A 160 -6.92 -9.50 12.63
CA GLY A 160 -5.76 -10.06 13.32
C GLY A 160 -4.51 -9.17 13.32
N LEU A 161 -4.27 -8.41 12.25
CA LEU A 161 -3.07 -7.59 12.06
C LEU A 161 -3.34 -6.07 12.20
N GLY A 162 -4.61 -5.66 12.18
CA GLY A 162 -5.03 -4.28 11.94
C GLY A 162 -4.90 -3.31 13.11
N GLY A 163 -4.35 -3.69 14.25
CA GLY A 163 -4.15 -2.75 15.35
C GLY A 163 -4.34 -3.33 16.75
N ASP A 164 -4.21 -2.48 17.75
CA ASP A 164 -4.31 -2.88 19.17
C ASP A 164 -5.76 -3.08 19.63
N ASP A 165 -6.75 -2.58 18.86
CA ASP A 165 -8.16 -2.65 19.19
C ASP A 165 -8.96 -3.39 18.08
N ILE A 166 -9.24 -4.67 18.34
CA ILE A 166 -10.03 -5.55 17.46
C ILE A 166 -11.44 -4.99 17.24
N ALA A 167 -12.07 -4.41 18.27
CA ALA A 167 -13.43 -3.87 18.18
C ALA A 167 -13.47 -2.66 17.22
N LYS A 168 -12.49 -1.77 17.27
CA LYS A 168 -12.38 -0.64 16.33
C LYS A 168 -12.17 -1.12 14.91
N THR A 169 -11.34 -2.14 14.69
CA THR A 169 -11.12 -2.73 13.37
C THR A 169 -12.39 -3.36 12.80
N PHE A 170 -13.10 -4.13 13.62
CA PHE A 170 -14.37 -4.73 13.24
C PHE A 170 -15.43 -3.66 12.88
N PHE A 171 -15.51 -2.61 13.70
CA PHE A 171 -16.41 -1.49 13.43
C PHE A 171 -16.07 -0.74 12.14
N SER A 172 -14.78 -0.56 11.85
CA SER A 172 -14.34 0.03 10.58
C SER A 172 -14.74 -0.81 9.37
N ILE A 173 -14.58 -2.15 9.44
CA ILE A 173 -15.05 -3.07 8.40
C ILE A 173 -16.58 -2.96 8.24
N PHE A 174 -17.32 -2.95 9.35
CA PHE A 174 -18.76 -2.85 9.32
C PHE A 174 -19.26 -1.57 8.65
N ILE A 175 -18.66 -0.42 8.99
CA ILE A 175 -18.94 0.86 8.30
C ILE A 175 -18.72 0.72 6.81
N GLY A 176 -17.59 0.15 6.40
CA GLY A 176 -17.26 -0.06 4.99
C GLY A 176 -18.30 -0.93 4.27
N LEU A 177 -18.72 -2.04 4.89
CA LEU A 177 -19.75 -2.92 4.35
C LEU A 177 -21.12 -2.22 4.23
N VAL A 178 -21.50 -1.37 5.20
CA VAL A 178 -22.73 -0.58 5.12
C VAL A 178 -22.71 0.35 3.91
N PHE A 179 -21.61 1.08 3.70
CA PHE A 179 -21.49 1.97 2.55
C PHE A 179 -21.38 1.20 1.22
N SER A 180 -20.82 -0.01 1.21
CA SER A 180 -20.78 -0.85 0.01
C SER A 180 -22.16 -1.36 -0.40
N ALA A 181 -23.12 -1.41 0.54
CA ALA A 181 -24.49 -1.84 0.28
C ALA A 181 -25.44 -0.71 -0.18
N VAL A 182 -24.95 0.54 -0.25
CA VAL A 182 -25.74 1.68 -0.74
C VAL A 182 -25.91 1.58 -2.25
N GLY A 183 -27.11 1.86 -2.74
CA GLY A 183 -27.39 1.91 -4.18
C GLY A 183 -28.42 0.88 -4.63
N LEU A 184 -28.34 0.50 -5.90
CA LEU A 184 -29.20 -0.55 -6.46
C LEU A 184 -28.59 -1.93 -6.21
N ASP A 185 -29.41 -2.85 -5.74
CA ASP A 185 -29.02 -4.27 -5.60
C ASP A 185 -28.71 -4.86 -6.99
N ILE A 186 -27.50 -5.42 -7.15
CA ILE A 186 -26.99 -5.93 -8.43
C ILE A 186 -27.88 -7.08 -8.97
N ILE A 187 -28.54 -7.85 -8.10
CA ILE A 187 -29.31 -9.02 -8.51
C ILE A 187 -30.80 -8.67 -8.69
N SER A 188 -31.39 -7.95 -7.73
CA SER A 188 -32.83 -7.65 -7.73
C SER A 188 -33.18 -6.28 -8.33
N GLY A 189 -32.21 -5.39 -8.54
CA GLY A 189 -32.44 -4.02 -8.99
C GLY A 189 -33.17 -3.14 -7.98
N GLN A 190 -33.43 -3.64 -6.76
CA GLN A 190 -34.13 -2.86 -5.72
C GLN A 190 -33.19 -1.83 -5.08
N PRO A 191 -33.68 -0.62 -4.79
CA PRO A 191 -32.90 0.40 -4.09
C PRO A 191 -32.65 -0.01 -2.64
N ARG A 192 -31.41 0.14 -2.18
CA ARG A 192 -30.96 -0.15 -0.81
C ARG A 192 -30.28 1.08 -0.21
N LEU A 193 -30.61 1.37 1.04
CA LEU A 193 -29.97 2.44 1.83
C LEU A 193 -29.88 3.79 1.08
N ILE A 194 -30.96 4.14 0.37
CA ILE A 194 -31.04 5.46 -0.26
C ILE A 194 -31.34 6.48 0.83
N PHE A 195 -30.34 7.25 1.22
CA PHE A 195 -30.46 8.25 2.28
C PHE A 195 -31.18 9.50 1.76
N PHE A 196 -32.18 9.95 2.50
CA PHE A 196 -32.93 11.22 2.26
C PHE A 196 -33.53 11.35 0.85
N ASP A 197 -33.80 10.24 0.16
CA ASP A 197 -34.32 10.20 -1.23
C ASP A 197 -33.45 10.99 -2.24
N ILE A 198 -32.15 11.12 -1.95
CA ILE A 198 -31.20 11.80 -2.84
C ILE A 198 -30.89 10.88 -4.03
N PRO A 199 -31.18 11.31 -5.29
CA PRO A 199 -30.98 10.48 -6.49
C PRO A 199 -29.54 10.01 -6.69
N GLY A 200 -28.55 10.79 -6.26
CA GLY A 200 -27.14 10.43 -6.37
C GLY A 200 -26.78 9.09 -5.69
N PHE A 201 -27.51 8.69 -4.64
CA PHE A 201 -27.27 7.41 -3.98
C PHE A 201 -27.78 6.19 -4.76
N PHE A 202 -28.59 6.32 -5.81
CA PHE A 202 -28.97 5.19 -6.66
C PHE A 202 -27.76 4.56 -7.37
N HIS A 203 -26.72 5.34 -7.66
CA HIS A 203 -25.47 4.84 -8.24
C HIS A 203 -24.51 4.26 -7.21
N GLY A 204 -24.91 4.22 -5.93
CA GLY A 204 -24.07 3.79 -4.83
C GLY A 204 -23.06 4.84 -4.38
N VAL A 205 -22.23 4.50 -3.42
CA VAL A 205 -21.09 5.34 -3.00
C VAL A 205 -19.87 4.95 -3.84
N ASN A 206 -19.42 5.89 -4.66
CA ASN A 206 -18.23 5.65 -5.47
C ASN A 206 -17.01 5.46 -4.56
N PHE A 207 -16.37 4.28 -4.68
CA PHE A 207 -15.16 3.96 -3.93
C PHE A 207 -14.08 5.02 -4.01
N LEU A 208 -13.86 5.60 -5.21
CA LEU A 208 -12.84 6.61 -5.44
C LEU A 208 -13.10 7.88 -4.61
N VAL A 209 -14.35 8.34 -4.60
CA VAL A 209 -14.81 9.50 -3.84
C VAL A 209 -14.54 9.32 -2.35
N LEU A 210 -14.85 8.15 -1.84
CA LEU A 210 -14.60 7.79 -0.45
C LEU A 210 -13.10 7.70 -0.15
N ALA A 211 -12.32 7.05 -1.01
CA ALA A 211 -10.87 6.92 -0.83
C ALA A 211 -10.16 8.28 -0.85
N ILE A 212 -10.50 9.17 -1.79
CA ILE A 212 -9.96 10.54 -1.84
C ILE A 212 -10.40 11.33 -0.60
N GLY A 213 -11.66 11.20 -0.18
CA GLY A 213 -12.17 11.85 1.03
C GLY A 213 -11.35 11.42 2.24
N ILE A 214 -11.33 10.15 2.55
CA ILE A 214 -10.66 9.62 3.74
C ILE A 214 -9.16 9.87 3.71
N TYR A 215 -8.46 9.49 2.62
CA TYR A 215 -7.01 9.56 2.56
C TYR A 215 -6.48 10.91 2.07
N GLY A 216 -7.21 11.63 1.21
CA GLY A 216 -6.81 12.96 0.77
C GLY A 216 -7.19 14.05 1.77
N ILE A 217 -8.49 14.29 1.93
CA ILE A 217 -9.01 15.37 2.77
C ILE A 217 -8.81 15.06 4.27
N GLY A 218 -9.12 13.84 4.71
CA GLY A 218 -9.01 13.44 6.12
C GLY A 218 -7.59 13.52 6.63
N GLU A 219 -6.61 13.04 5.84
CA GLU A 219 -5.18 13.14 6.17
C GLU A 219 -4.69 14.59 6.15
N MET A 220 -5.15 15.38 5.19
CA MET A 220 -4.81 16.81 5.12
C MET A 220 -5.28 17.54 6.38
N LEU A 221 -6.53 17.33 6.83
CA LEU A 221 -7.08 17.94 8.05
C LEU A 221 -6.30 17.52 9.28
N TRP A 222 -5.98 16.22 9.39
CA TRP A 222 -5.16 15.69 10.49
C TRP A 222 -3.77 16.32 10.52
N THR A 223 -3.13 16.42 9.36
CA THR A 223 -1.78 17.00 9.27
C THR A 223 -1.77 18.49 9.62
N ILE A 224 -2.81 19.26 9.23
CA ILE A 224 -2.96 20.67 9.62
C ILE A 224 -3.05 20.80 11.15
N GLU A 225 -3.83 19.94 11.82
CA GLU A 225 -3.99 20.00 13.28
C GLU A 225 -2.71 19.59 14.03
N THR A 226 -2.02 18.56 13.54
CA THR A 226 -0.89 17.94 14.26
C THR A 226 0.47 18.50 13.90
N SER A 227 0.60 19.20 12.76
CA SER A 227 1.88 19.81 12.34
C SER A 227 2.23 21.01 13.22
N LYS A 228 2.89 20.75 14.33
CA LYS A 228 3.38 21.79 15.25
C LYS A 228 4.90 21.77 15.31
N GLY A 229 5.53 22.87 14.87
CA GLY A 229 6.90 23.24 15.22
C GLY A 229 7.96 23.07 14.15
N ASP A 230 9.10 23.73 14.38
CA ASP A 230 10.31 23.65 13.57
C ASP A 230 10.91 22.24 13.63
N VAL A 231 10.90 21.54 12.52
CA VAL A 231 11.51 20.22 12.43
C VAL A 231 13.00 20.37 12.18
N GLN A 232 13.82 19.90 13.11
CA GLN A 232 15.28 19.92 12.95
C GLN A 232 15.73 18.93 11.88
N LEU A 233 16.06 19.44 10.71
CA LEU A 233 16.64 18.68 9.61
C LEU A 233 18.10 18.35 9.89
N SER A 234 18.46 17.06 9.78
CA SER A 234 19.86 16.65 9.77
C SER A 234 20.55 17.10 8.48
N LYS A 235 21.82 17.51 8.57
CA LYS A 235 22.60 17.87 7.38
C LYS A 235 23.04 16.58 6.66
N ALA A 236 22.75 16.46 5.38
CA ALA A 236 23.29 15.42 4.53
C ALA A 236 24.05 16.07 3.36
N THR A 237 25.29 15.66 3.15
CA THR A 237 26.12 16.06 2.01
C THR A 237 26.38 14.82 1.17
N VAL A 238 25.71 14.72 0.02
CA VAL A 238 25.89 13.60 -0.89
C VAL A 238 27.03 13.91 -1.85
N SER A 239 28.06 13.06 -1.85
CA SER A 239 29.15 13.11 -2.83
C SER A 239 29.30 11.77 -3.54
N LEU A 240 29.80 11.79 -4.77
CA LEU A 240 30.01 10.57 -5.55
C LEU A 240 30.89 9.55 -4.80
N ALA A 241 31.91 10.02 -4.08
CA ALA A 241 32.78 9.17 -3.28
C ALA A 241 32.02 8.44 -2.16
N ARG A 242 31.09 9.12 -1.50
CA ARG A 242 30.24 8.52 -0.44
C ARG A 242 29.22 7.53 -1.01
N ILE A 243 28.70 7.80 -2.20
CA ILE A 243 27.82 6.86 -2.93
C ILE A 243 28.60 5.56 -3.21
N VAL A 244 29.80 5.65 -3.77
CA VAL A 244 30.65 4.49 -4.07
C VAL A 244 31.06 3.73 -2.79
N ASP A 245 31.39 4.45 -1.70
CA ASP A 245 31.72 3.81 -0.41
C ASP A 245 30.52 3.05 0.17
N ALA A 246 29.33 3.63 0.12
CA ALA A 246 28.10 2.98 0.61
C ALA A 246 27.78 1.71 -0.20
N PHE A 247 27.93 1.73 -1.52
CA PHE A 247 27.78 0.54 -2.35
C PHE A 247 28.81 -0.55 -2.02
N ARG A 248 30.07 -0.19 -1.78
CA ARG A 248 31.11 -1.16 -1.38
C ARG A 248 30.77 -1.84 -0.04
N ARG A 249 30.24 -1.09 0.92
CA ARG A 249 29.87 -1.59 2.26
C ARG A 249 28.56 -2.38 2.29
N MET A 250 27.79 -2.39 1.21
CA MET A 250 26.59 -3.23 1.13
C MET A 250 26.85 -4.71 1.32
N LYS A 251 28.07 -5.18 1.07
CA LYS A 251 28.46 -6.56 1.38
C LYS A 251 28.22 -6.93 2.86
N GLU A 252 28.30 -5.94 3.76
CA GLU A 252 28.07 -6.12 5.20
C GLU A 252 26.58 -6.36 5.53
N THR A 253 25.67 -5.87 4.69
CA THR A 253 24.22 -5.89 4.91
C THR A 253 23.47 -6.83 3.97
N ILE A 254 24.14 -7.44 2.99
CA ILE A 254 23.49 -8.23 1.93
C ILE A 254 22.64 -9.38 2.49
N GLY A 255 23.08 -10.04 3.55
CA GLY A 255 22.30 -11.09 4.21
C GLY A 255 20.99 -10.56 4.80
N ALA A 256 21.04 -9.38 5.44
CA ALA A 256 19.85 -8.71 5.97
C ALA A 256 18.91 -8.24 4.85
N VAL A 257 19.46 -7.74 3.74
CA VAL A 257 18.70 -7.31 2.57
C VAL A 257 17.99 -8.49 1.89
N VAL A 258 18.71 -9.59 1.64
CA VAL A 258 18.12 -10.77 1.01
C VAL A 258 17.04 -11.39 1.90
N MET A 259 17.34 -11.57 3.19
CA MET A 259 16.36 -12.06 4.17
C MET A 259 15.12 -11.16 4.22
N GLY A 260 15.31 -9.84 4.33
CA GLY A 260 14.23 -8.87 4.32
C GLY A 260 13.39 -8.92 3.04
N SER A 261 14.03 -9.10 1.87
CA SER A 261 13.36 -9.19 0.57
C SER A 261 12.40 -10.38 0.50
N PHE A 262 12.86 -11.58 0.87
CA PHE A 262 12.00 -12.75 0.88
C PHE A 262 10.88 -12.62 1.92
N LEU A 263 11.23 -12.22 3.14
CA LEU A 263 10.25 -12.06 4.20
C LEU A 263 9.19 -11.02 3.81
N GLY A 264 9.61 -9.87 3.31
CA GLY A 264 8.70 -8.81 2.86
C GLY A 264 7.78 -9.27 1.73
N TYR A 265 8.32 -9.96 0.71
CA TYR A 265 7.53 -10.47 -0.40
C TYR A 265 6.43 -11.43 0.06
N PHE A 266 6.77 -12.42 0.89
CA PHE A 266 5.79 -13.41 1.37
C PHE A 266 4.78 -12.81 2.34
N VAL A 267 5.17 -11.86 3.19
CA VAL A 267 4.22 -11.11 4.03
C VAL A 267 3.31 -10.25 3.16
N GLY A 268 3.84 -9.63 2.10
CA GLY A 268 3.06 -8.82 1.16
C GLY A 268 1.98 -9.61 0.40
N ILE A 269 2.22 -10.90 0.10
CA ILE A 269 1.23 -11.79 -0.55
C ILE A 269 0.03 -12.05 0.37
N LEU A 270 0.21 -11.99 1.68
CA LEU A 270 -0.91 -12.22 2.60
C LEU A 270 -1.95 -11.12 2.44
N PRO A 271 -3.23 -11.48 2.25
CA PRO A 271 -4.29 -10.50 2.11
C PRO A 271 -4.26 -9.49 3.25
N ALA A 272 -4.31 -8.21 2.90
CA ALA A 272 -4.40 -7.11 3.84
C ALA A 272 -3.19 -6.88 4.78
N ALA A 273 -2.17 -7.72 4.78
CA ALA A 273 -1.00 -7.55 5.65
C ALA A 273 -0.20 -6.29 5.32
N GLY A 274 0.03 -6.04 4.04
CA GLY A 274 0.79 -4.87 3.58
C GLY A 274 2.26 -4.89 3.94
N ALA A 275 2.92 -3.76 3.75
CA ALA A 275 4.38 -3.65 3.93
C ALA A 275 4.79 -3.31 5.37
N THR A 276 3.91 -2.77 6.20
CA THR A 276 4.25 -2.38 7.59
C THR A 276 4.68 -3.57 8.45
N PRO A 277 3.90 -4.66 8.56
CA PRO A 277 4.33 -5.85 9.28
C PRO A 277 5.61 -6.45 8.69
N GLY A 278 5.73 -6.51 7.36
CA GLY A 278 6.91 -7.06 6.68
C GLY A 278 8.18 -6.32 7.08
N SER A 279 8.16 -4.99 7.08
CA SER A 279 9.33 -4.18 7.44
C SER A 279 9.70 -4.30 8.93
N LEU A 280 8.71 -4.30 9.84
CA LEU A 280 8.95 -4.49 11.26
C LEU A 280 9.49 -5.89 11.59
N MET A 281 8.93 -6.92 10.97
CA MET A 281 9.42 -8.31 11.12
C MET A 281 10.85 -8.45 10.60
N ALA A 282 11.18 -7.86 9.45
CA ALA A 282 12.51 -7.87 8.89
C ALA A 282 13.53 -7.21 9.82
N TYR A 283 13.17 -6.07 10.42
CA TYR A 283 13.97 -5.43 11.45
C TYR A 283 14.22 -6.36 12.66
N GLY A 284 13.15 -6.97 13.17
CA GLY A 284 13.22 -7.90 14.31
C GLY A 284 14.09 -9.12 14.04
N VAL A 285 13.92 -9.74 12.87
CA VAL A 285 14.72 -10.90 12.44
C VAL A 285 16.19 -10.48 12.24
N ALA A 286 16.46 -9.36 11.55
CA ALA A 286 17.82 -8.87 11.36
C ALA A 286 18.53 -8.62 12.69
N LYS A 287 17.82 -8.06 13.68
CA LYS A 287 18.33 -7.86 15.04
C LYS A 287 18.63 -9.19 15.72
N SER A 288 17.72 -10.18 15.64
CA SER A 288 17.87 -11.47 16.34
C SER A 288 19.02 -12.33 15.81
N ILE A 289 19.30 -12.25 14.49
CA ILE A 289 20.38 -13.02 13.85
C ILE A 289 21.72 -12.26 13.81
N SER A 290 21.72 -11.00 14.26
CA SER A 290 22.93 -10.16 14.27
C SER A 290 23.96 -10.69 15.29
N LYS A 291 25.25 -10.54 14.96
CA LYS A 291 26.34 -10.77 15.91
C LYS A 291 26.36 -9.78 17.06
N ASP A 292 25.82 -8.58 16.85
CA ASP A 292 25.68 -7.54 17.88
C ASP A 292 24.23 -6.95 17.84
N PRO A 293 23.28 -7.63 18.51
CA PRO A 293 21.90 -7.14 18.63
C PRO A 293 21.78 -5.83 19.38
N SER A 294 22.76 -5.50 20.25
CA SER A 294 22.74 -4.30 21.07
C SER A 294 23.02 -3.00 20.30
N SER A 295 23.58 -3.11 19.11
CA SER A 295 23.82 -1.98 18.19
C SER A 295 22.55 -1.50 17.46
N PHE A 296 21.49 -2.34 17.40
CA PHE A 296 20.22 -1.96 16.83
C PHE A 296 19.52 -0.92 17.72
N GLY A 297 18.91 0.08 17.07
CA GLY A 297 18.38 1.28 17.70
C GLY A 297 19.43 2.36 17.99
N LYS A 298 20.69 2.14 17.62
CA LYS A 298 21.81 3.05 17.85
C LYS A 298 22.55 3.45 16.57
N GLY A 299 21.99 3.13 15.41
CA GLY A 299 22.56 3.46 14.11
C GLY A 299 23.19 2.25 13.40
N ASN A 300 22.65 1.05 13.58
CA ASN A 300 23.06 -0.12 12.82
C ASN A 300 22.55 -0.06 11.39
N ILE A 301 23.44 -0.15 10.40
CA ILE A 301 23.08 -0.06 8.98
C ILE A 301 22.15 -1.20 8.52
N SER A 302 22.27 -2.40 9.11
CA SER A 302 21.36 -3.52 8.81
C SER A 302 19.95 -3.26 9.35
N GLY A 303 19.81 -2.43 10.41
CA GLY A 303 18.53 -1.97 10.93
C GLY A 303 17.82 -0.96 10.03
N VAL A 304 18.54 -0.40 9.03
CA VAL A 304 17.95 0.39 7.92
C VAL A 304 17.72 -0.51 6.71
N ALA A 305 18.68 -1.34 6.34
CA ALA A 305 18.66 -2.09 5.09
C ALA A 305 17.61 -3.22 5.06
N ALA A 306 17.44 -3.95 6.17
CA ALA A 306 16.46 -5.05 6.25
C ALA A 306 15.01 -4.57 6.12
N PRO A 307 14.53 -3.57 6.89
CA PRO A 307 13.17 -3.09 6.75
C PRO A 307 12.91 -2.42 5.40
N GLU A 308 13.89 -1.73 4.81
CA GLU A 308 13.71 -1.09 3.51
C GLU A 308 13.62 -2.10 2.36
N SER A 309 14.43 -3.14 2.37
CA SER A 309 14.29 -4.21 1.39
C SER A 309 12.95 -4.96 1.53
N ALA A 310 12.50 -5.20 2.77
CA ALA A 310 11.22 -5.84 3.05
C ALA A 310 10.03 -4.95 2.65
N ASN A 311 10.10 -3.64 2.92
CA ASN A 311 9.09 -2.66 2.55
C ASN A 311 8.82 -2.68 1.04
N ASN A 312 9.88 -2.57 0.23
CA ASN A 312 9.76 -2.57 -1.22
C ASN A 312 9.37 -3.95 -1.77
N ALA A 313 9.87 -5.03 -1.19
CA ALA A 313 9.47 -6.38 -1.59
C ALA A 313 7.99 -6.65 -1.29
N ALA A 314 7.48 -6.19 -0.15
CA ALA A 314 6.08 -6.36 0.21
C ALA A 314 5.12 -5.56 -0.69
N SER A 315 5.54 -4.40 -1.20
CA SER A 315 4.73 -3.63 -2.15
C SER A 315 4.46 -4.42 -3.43
N THR A 316 5.49 -5.07 -3.98
CA THR A 316 5.34 -5.97 -5.13
C THR A 316 4.54 -7.23 -4.76
N GLY A 317 4.84 -7.84 -3.62
CA GLY A 317 4.12 -9.01 -3.12
C GLY A 317 2.63 -8.78 -2.99
N SER A 318 2.22 -7.59 -2.53
CA SER A 318 0.80 -7.23 -2.37
C SER A 318 0.03 -7.04 -3.69
N MET A 319 0.72 -6.82 -4.80
CA MET A 319 0.10 -6.74 -6.12
C MET A 319 -0.19 -8.12 -6.72
N LEU A 320 0.50 -9.17 -6.27
CA LEU A 320 0.32 -10.51 -6.80
C LEU A 320 -1.10 -11.05 -6.57
N PRO A 321 -1.62 -11.14 -5.33
CA PRO A 321 -3.00 -11.59 -5.10
C PRO A 321 -4.02 -10.61 -5.69
N MET A 322 -3.72 -9.32 -5.76
CA MET A 322 -4.60 -8.33 -6.39
C MET A 322 -4.86 -8.67 -7.86
N LEU A 323 -3.80 -8.98 -8.63
CA LEU A 323 -3.96 -9.28 -10.06
C LEU A 323 -4.47 -10.71 -10.31
N THR A 324 -4.07 -11.68 -9.50
CA THR A 324 -4.38 -13.10 -9.73
C THR A 324 -5.69 -13.57 -9.13
N LEU A 325 -6.09 -12.99 -7.99
CA LEU A 325 -7.25 -13.40 -7.19
C LEU A 325 -8.27 -12.27 -6.97
N GLY A 326 -7.96 -11.04 -7.39
CA GLY A 326 -8.81 -9.88 -7.12
C GLY A 326 -8.81 -9.44 -5.65
N ILE A 327 -7.81 -9.82 -4.87
CA ILE A 327 -7.75 -9.52 -3.45
C ILE A 327 -6.53 -8.67 -3.14
N PRO A 328 -6.69 -7.43 -2.65
CA PRO A 328 -5.57 -6.57 -2.38
C PRO A 328 -4.76 -7.04 -1.17
N GLY A 329 -3.43 -7.08 -1.30
CA GLY A 329 -2.51 -7.41 -0.21
C GLY A 329 -2.21 -6.22 0.71
N SER A 330 -2.58 -5.00 0.32
CA SER A 330 -2.32 -3.77 1.07
C SER A 330 -3.38 -2.70 0.83
N PRO A 331 -3.49 -1.67 1.70
CA PRO A 331 -4.39 -0.53 1.45
C PRO A 331 -4.14 0.17 0.11
N THR A 332 -2.89 0.30 -0.31
CA THR A 332 -2.54 0.92 -1.60
C THR A 332 -3.03 0.07 -2.77
N THR A 333 -2.85 -1.26 -2.69
CA THR A 333 -3.36 -2.16 -3.73
C THR A 333 -4.88 -2.25 -3.74
N ALA A 334 -5.56 -1.94 -2.63
CA ALA A 334 -7.02 -1.80 -2.63
C ALA A 334 -7.48 -0.61 -3.50
N ILE A 335 -6.75 0.52 -3.47
CA ILE A 335 -7.05 1.66 -4.35
C ILE A 335 -6.73 1.32 -5.80
N LEU A 336 -5.63 0.64 -6.06
CA LEU A 336 -5.29 0.16 -7.42
C LEU A 336 -6.37 -0.78 -7.96
N LEU A 337 -6.86 -1.70 -7.12
CA LEU A 337 -7.95 -2.61 -7.45
C LEU A 337 -9.22 -1.84 -7.82
N GLY A 338 -9.60 -0.86 -7.01
CA GLY A 338 -10.74 0.00 -7.29
C GLY A 338 -10.59 0.75 -8.63
N GLY A 339 -9.38 1.25 -8.93
CA GLY A 339 -9.05 1.85 -10.23
C GLY A 339 -9.26 0.85 -11.39
N MET A 340 -8.78 -0.39 -11.25
CA MET A 340 -8.98 -1.43 -12.27
C MET A 340 -10.46 -1.66 -12.56
N VAL A 341 -11.28 -1.79 -11.51
CA VAL A 341 -12.73 -2.02 -11.64
C VAL A 341 -13.42 -0.85 -12.37
N ILE A 342 -13.05 0.39 -12.05
CA ILE A 342 -13.60 1.58 -12.73
C ILE A 342 -13.29 1.56 -14.23
N TRP A 343 -12.13 1.05 -14.65
CA TRP A 343 -11.77 0.91 -16.06
C TRP A 343 -12.29 -0.37 -16.71
N GLY A 344 -13.13 -1.17 -16.02
CA GLY A 344 -13.66 -2.42 -16.54
C GLY A 344 -12.62 -3.53 -16.66
N LEU A 345 -11.49 -3.41 -15.98
CA LEU A 345 -10.49 -4.46 -15.87
C LEU A 345 -10.85 -5.36 -14.68
N GLU A 346 -11.43 -6.50 -14.97
CA GLU A 346 -11.79 -7.47 -13.93
C GLU A 346 -10.53 -8.16 -13.40
N PRO A 347 -10.15 -7.91 -12.13
CA PRO A 347 -9.00 -8.57 -11.52
C PRO A 347 -9.31 -10.04 -11.29
N GLY A 348 -8.28 -10.88 -11.40
CA GLY A 348 -8.44 -12.32 -11.26
C GLY A 348 -7.73 -13.11 -12.36
N PRO A 349 -7.89 -14.45 -12.40
CA PRO A 349 -7.13 -15.30 -13.30
C PRO A 349 -7.43 -15.03 -14.78
N MET A 350 -8.66 -14.60 -15.11
CA MET A 350 -9.05 -14.28 -16.49
C MET A 350 -8.33 -13.04 -17.03
N LEU A 351 -7.84 -12.16 -16.16
CA LEU A 351 -7.02 -11.02 -16.56
C LEU A 351 -5.74 -11.46 -17.29
N PHE A 352 -5.13 -12.57 -16.85
CA PHE A 352 -3.93 -13.14 -17.46
C PHE A 352 -4.20 -13.77 -18.83
N VAL A 353 -5.46 -14.11 -19.14
CA VAL A 353 -5.90 -14.70 -20.41
C VAL A 353 -6.37 -13.62 -21.38
N ASN A 354 -7.26 -12.74 -20.90
CA ASN A 354 -7.96 -11.77 -21.74
C ASN A 354 -7.13 -10.48 -21.96
N HIS A 355 -6.27 -10.09 -21.00
CA HIS A 355 -5.53 -8.83 -21.02
C HIS A 355 -4.02 -9.05 -20.78
N LYS A 356 -3.42 -9.98 -21.55
CA LYS A 356 -2.00 -10.36 -21.40
C LYS A 356 -1.06 -9.17 -21.51
N GLU A 357 -1.27 -8.28 -22.48
CA GLU A 357 -0.44 -7.10 -22.71
C GLU A 357 -0.48 -6.15 -21.50
N PHE A 358 -1.65 -5.97 -20.90
CA PHE A 358 -1.81 -5.18 -19.69
C PHE A 358 -1.00 -5.77 -18.53
N VAL A 359 -1.19 -7.06 -18.23
CA VAL A 359 -0.53 -7.71 -17.07
C VAL A 359 0.99 -7.69 -17.24
N TRP A 360 1.48 -8.10 -18.40
CA TRP A 360 2.91 -8.17 -18.62
C TRP A 360 3.56 -6.79 -18.80
N GLY A 361 2.83 -5.81 -19.36
CA GLY A 361 3.22 -4.42 -19.38
C GLY A 361 3.36 -3.84 -17.96
N LEU A 362 2.41 -4.14 -17.09
CA LEU A 362 2.49 -3.74 -15.69
C LEU A 362 3.67 -4.40 -14.98
N ILE A 363 3.87 -5.72 -15.13
CA ILE A 363 5.02 -6.44 -14.54
C ILE A 363 6.34 -5.86 -15.03
N ALA A 364 6.49 -5.65 -16.33
CA ALA A 364 7.70 -5.06 -16.92
C ALA A 364 7.94 -3.62 -16.41
N SER A 365 6.86 -2.84 -16.25
CA SER A 365 6.97 -1.47 -15.72
C SER A 365 7.52 -1.43 -14.29
N LEU A 366 7.29 -2.46 -13.46
CA LEU A 366 7.85 -2.54 -12.11
C LEU A 366 9.38 -2.66 -12.11
N TYR A 367 9.97 -3.40 -13.07
CA TYR A 367 11.43 -3.44 -13.25
C TYR A 367 11.98 -2.06 -13.58
N VAL A 368 11.33 -1.38 -14.53
CA VAL A 368 11.73 -0.05 -14.99
C VAL A 368 11.52 0.98 -13.88
N ALA A 369 10.38 0.93 -13.19
CA ALA A 369 10.08 1.80 -12.05
C ALA A 369 11.09 1.62 -10.91
N ASN A 370 11.48 0.38 -10.59
CA ASN A 370 12.46 0.09 -9.55
C ASN A 370 13.83 0.69 -9.89
N LEU A 371 14.28 0.58 -11.16
CA LEU A 371 15.51 1.19 -11.62
C LEU A 371 15.47 2.72 -11.52
N PHE A 372 14.41 3.33 -12.05
CA PHE A 372 14.24 4.79 -11.97
C PHE A 372 14.06 5.28 -10.55
N ALA A 373 13.42 4.50 -9.65
CA ALA A 373 13.31 4.85 -8.25
C ALA A 373 14.69 4.96 -7.58
N LEU A 374 15.60 4.02 -7.84
CA LEU A 374 16.97 4.13 -7.36
C LEU A 374 17.68 5.36 -7.93
N LEU A 375 17.64 5.54 -9.27
CA LEU A 375 18.34 6.63 -9.93
C LEU A 375 17.86 8.00 -9.47
N VAL A 376 16.52 8.21 -9.46
CA VAL A 376 15.92 9.47 -9.03
C VAL A 376 16.13 9.70 -7.54
N ASN A 377 15.96 8.67 -6.70
CA ASN A 377 16.16 8.80 -5.26
C ASN A 377 17.57 9.28 -4.93
N VAL A 378 18.59 8.62 -5.48
CA VAL A 378 20.00 8.97 -5.20
C VAL A 378 20.38 10.31 -5.82
N ALA A 379 19.96 10.58 -7.07
CA ALA A 379 20.31 11.82 -7.78
C ALA A 379 19.65 13.06 -7.15
N PHE A 380 18.43 12.93 -6.65
CA PHE A 380 17.62 14.05 -6.16
C PHE A 380 17.54 14.14 -4.64
N ILE A 381 18.40 13.46 -3.86
CA ILE A 381 18.47 13.61 -2.40
C ILE A 381 18.47 15.08 -1.96
N PRO A 382 19.25 15.99 -2.56
CA PRO A 382 19.23 17.41 -2.16
C PRO A 382 17.87 18.07 -2.40
N ALA A 383 17.18 17.70 -3.50
CA ALA A 383 15.85 18.23 -3.81
C ALA A 383 14.81 17.73 -2.83
N PHE A 384 14.87 16.45 -2.42
CA PHE A 384 13.97 15.93 -1.40
C PHE A 384 14.21 16.58 -0.05
N ILE A 385 15.47 16.81 0.36
CA ILE A 385 15.77 17.54 1.60
C ILE A 385 15.24 18.98 1.52
N TRP A 386 15.32 19.62 0.35
CA TRP A 386 14.71 20.93 0.14
C TRP A 386 13.19 20.87 0.24
N ALA A 387 12.56 19.89 -0.37
CA ALA A 387 11.10 19.68 -0.33
C ALA A 387 10.58 19.46 1.12
N LEU A 388 11.35 18.77 1.97
CA LEU A 388 11.01 18.61 3.40
C LEU A 388 10.93 19.92 4.17
N LYS A 389 11.49 21.02 3.65
CA LYS A 389 11.39 22.37 4.23
C LYS A 389 10.11 23.09 3.80
N THR A 390 9.39 22.57 2.80
CA THR A 390 8.16 23.20 2.34
C THR A 390 7.08 23.10 3.41
N PRO A 391 6.56 24.23 3.90
CA PRO A 391 5.54 24.21 4.94
C PRO A 391 4.25 23.59 4.41
N PHE A 392 3.60 22.79 5.24
CA PHE A 392 2.37 22.08 4.85
C PHE A 392 1.24 23.06 4.45
N THR A 393 1.29 24.30 4.90
CA THR A 393 0.38 25.38 4.51
C THR A 393 0.37 25.67 3.00
N ILE A 394 1.48 25.38 2.30
CA ILE A 394 1.55 25.48 0.82
C ILE A 394 1.03 24.20 0.15
N LEU A 395 1.29 23.05 0.75
CA LEU A 395 0.89 21.76 0.17
C LEU A 395 -0.61 21.49 0.34
N ALA A 396 -1.20 21.88 1.46
CA ALA A 396 -2.61 21.60 1.74
C ALA A 396 -3.58 22.16 0.70
N PRO A 397 -3.48 23.43 0.23
CA PRO A 397 -4.34 23.93 -0.83
C PRO A 397 -4.20 23.16 -2.15
N VAL A 398 -2.98 22.76 -2.51
CA VAL A 398 -2.72 21.96 -3.72
C VAL A 398 -3.39 20.60 -3.63
N ILE A 399 -3.23 19.91 -2.49
CA ILE A 399 -3.87 18.62 -2.21
C ILE A 399 -5.40 18.79 -2.28
N PHE A 400 -5.93 19.83 -1.64
CA PHE A 400 -7.38 20.10 -1.65
C PHE A 400 -7.94 20.26 -3.06
N ILE A 401 -7.28 21.07 -3.91
CA ILE A 401 -7.69 21.27 -5.30
C ILE A 401 -7.64 19.95 -6.07
N LEU A 402 -6.57 19.16 -5.92
CA LEU A 402 -6.44 17.85 -6.57
C LEU A 402 -7.55 16.89 -6.12
N CYS A 403 -7.90 16.88 -4.84
CA CYS A 403 -9.00 16.09 -4.31
C CYS A 403 -10.35 16.51 -4.91
N VAL A 404 -10.63 17.83 -4.98
CA VAL A 404 -11.90 18.34 -5.55
C VAL A 404 -11.99 17.97 -7.03
N VAL A 405 -10.95 18.21 -7.81
CA VAL A 405 -10.89 17.80 -9.22
C VAL A 405 -11.07 16.30 -9.35
N GLY A 406 -10.39 15.54 -8.48
CA GLY A 406 -10.46 14.09 -8.45
C GLY A 406 -11.82 13.52 -8.09
N GLY A 407 -12.53 14.14 -7.16
CA GLY A 407 -13.88 13.73 -6.79
C GLY A 407 -14.91 14.04 -7.87
N TYR A 408 -14.69 15.10 -8.66
CA TYR A 408 -15.60 15.52 -9.73
C TYR A 408 -15.38 14.75 -11.04
N ALA A 409 -14.11 14.45 -11.38
CA ALA A 409 -13.73 13.97 -12.71
C ALA A 409 -14.42 12.66 -13.17
N PRO A 410 -14.65 11.63 -12.32
CA PRO A 410 -15.21 10.36 -12.76
C PRO A 410 -16.66 10.44 -13.19
N THR A 411 -17.48 11.16 -12.46
CA THR A 411 -18.94 11.20 -12.62
C THR A 411 -19.45 12.53 -13.16
N GLN A 412 -18.62 13.57 -13.08
CA GLN A 412 -18.98 14.97 -13.38
C GLN A 412 -20.18 15.46 -12.54
N ASP A 413 -20.38 14.88 -11.35
CA ASP A 413 -21.46 15.22 -10.44
C ASP A 413 -20.91 15.89 -9.16
N MET A 414 -21.51 17.02 -8.79
CA MET A 414 -21.19 17.72 -7.54
C MET A 414 -21.61 16.92 -6.29
N HIS A 415 -22.54 15.97 -6.42
CA HIS A 415 -22.92 15.06 -5.34
C HIS A 415 -21.68 14.31 -4.81
N ASP A 416 -20.85 13.80 -5.69
CA ASP A 416 -19.63 13.08 -5.35
C ASP A 416 -18.59 13.97 -4.66
N VAL A 417 -18.49 15.24 -5.06
CA VAL A 417 -17.62 16.21 -4.37
C VAL A 417 -18.09 16.45 -2.93
N TRP A 418 -19.41 16.61 -2.72
CA TRP A 418 -19.94 16.74 -1.36
C TRP A 418 -19.73 15.49 -0.52
N LEU A 419 -19.97 14.30 -1.09
CA LEU A 419 -19.67 13.04 -0.41
C LEU A 419 -18.19 12.94 -0.05
N MET A 420 -17.29 13.28 -0.95
CA MET A 420 -15.85 13.29 -0.70
C MET A 420 -15.48 14.18 0.50
N LEU A 421 -16.06 15.39 0.57
CA LEU A 421 -15.82 16.29 1.71
C LEU A 421 -16.36 15.74 3.02
N ILE A 422 -17.55 15.13 3.00
CA ILE A 422 -18.15 14.46 4.16
C ILE A 422 -17.25 13.31 4.61
N PHE A 423 -16.83 12.44 3.69
CA PHE A 423 -15.92 11.34 4.02
C PHE A 423 -14.54 11.83 4.48
N GLY A 424 -14.11 13.02 4.02
CA GLY A 424 -12.91 13.67 4.53
C GLY A 424 -13.02 14.03 6.01
N ILE A 425 -14.15 14.61 6.40
CA ILE A 425 -14.43 14.90 7.82
C ILE A 425 -14.56 13.62 8.63
N VAL A 426 -15.26 12.61 8.09
CA VAL A 426 -15.41 11.30 8.75
C VAL A 426 -14.04 10.62 8.92
N GLY A 427 -13.20 10.62 7.89
CA GLY A 427 -11.84 10.07 7.94
C GLY A 427 -10.96 10.77 8.99
N TYR A 428 -11.03 12.11 9.06
CA TYR A 428 -10.35 12.89 10.09
C TYR A 428 -10.82 12.51 11.51
N LEU A 429 -12.14 12.38 11.73
CA LEU A 429 -12.70 12.00 13.02
C LEU A 429 -12.34 10.56 13.40
N LEU A 430 -12.44 9.62 12.47
CA LEU A 430 -12.03 8.23 12.69
C LEU A 430 -10.57 8.14 13.09
N ARG A 431 -9.69 8.89 12.41
CA ARG A 431 -8.28 8.94 12.76
C ARG A 431 -8.05 9.54 14.14
N LYS A 432 -8.75 10.61 14.50
CA LYS A 432 -8.69 11.24 15.82
C LYS A 432 -9.14 10.32 16.95
N LEU A 433 -10.09 9.44 16.67
CA LEU A 433 -10.59 8.43 17.58
C LEU A 433 -9.79 7.11 17.50
N GLU A 434 -8.69 7.09 16.73
CA GLU A 434 -7.81 5.93 16.53
C GLU A 434 -8.51 4.71 15.91
N TYR A 435 -9.49 4.95 15.03
CA TYR A 435 -10.09 3.89 14.21
C TYR A 435 -9.21 3.64 12.97
N PRO A 436 -8.90 2.38 12.62
CA PRO A 436 -8.13 2.07 11.43
C PRO A 436 -8.98 2.30 10.17
N MET A 437 -8.53 3.17 9.27
CA MET A 437 -9.28 3.53 8.06
C MET A 437 -9.14 2.49 6.93
N ALA A 438 -8.01 1.81 6.87
CA ALA A 438 -7.73 0.85 5.80
C ALA A 438 -8.75 -0.31 5.74
N PRO A 439 -9.21 -0.91 6.87
CA PRO A 439 -10.25 -1.92 6.85
C PRO A 439 -11.59 -1.42 6.31
N ALA A 440 -11.97 -0.16 6.60
CA ALA A 440 -13.21 0.43 6.08
C ALA A 440 -13.16 0.56 4.55
N VAL A 441 -12.07 1.12 4.02
CA VAL A 441 -11.87 1.28 2.57
C VAL A 441 -11.80 -0.06 1.86
N LEU A 442 -11.13 -1.05 2.43
CA LEU A 442 -11.12 -2.40 1.88
C LEU A 442 -12.52 -3.01 1.82
N ALA A 443 -13.30 -2.85 2.89
CA ALA A 443 -14.64 -3.41 2.98
C ALA A 443 -15.59 -2.82 1.92
N ILE A 444 -15.40 -1.57 1.53
CA ILE A 444 -16.16 -0.96 0.43
C ILE A 444 -15.80 -1.59 -0.92
N VAL A 445 -14.52 -1.88 -1.14
CA VAL A 445 -14.06 -2.50 -2.41
C VAL A 445 -14.48 -3.97 -2.48
N LEU A 446 -14.26 -4.71 -1.41
CA LEU A 446 -14.53 -6.16 -1.38
C LEU A 446 -15.99 -6.51 -1.06
N GLY A 447 -16.76 -5.58 -0.46
CA GLY A 447 -18.14 -5.83 -0.04
C GLY A 447 -19.04 -6.32 -1.17
N PRO A 448 -19.13 -5.62 -2.31
CA PRO A 448 -19.93 -6.05 -3.45
C PRO A 448 -19.50 -7.42 -3.99
N LEU A 449 -18.19 -7.67 -4.07
CA LEU A 449 -17.64 -8.94 -4.53
C LEU A 449 -17.97 -10.07 -3.55
N ALA A 450 -17.79 -9.83 -2.25
CA ALA A 450 -18.11 -10.78 -1.20
C ALA A 450 -19.63 -11.12 -1.17
N GLU A 451 -20.47 -10.11 -1.34
CA GLU A 451 -21.92 -10.30 -1.43
C GLU A 451 -22.31 -11.13 -2.66
N ALA A 452 -21.77 -10.79 -3.83
CA ALA A 452 -22.05 -11.50 -5.07
C ALA A 452 -21.62 -12.98 -4.97
N SER A 453 -20.39 -13.24 -4.52
CA SER A 453 -19.84 -14.59 -4.38
C SER A 453 -20.59 -15.39 -3.30
N MET A 454 -21.01 -14.76 -2.19
CA MET A 454 -21.83 -15.39 -1.16
C MET A 454 -23.20 -15.81 -1.72
N ARG A 455 -23.90 -14.89 -2.38
CA ARG A 455 -25.24 -15.16 -2.94
C ARG A 455 -25.17 -16.23 -4.03
N GLN A 456 -24.21 -16.15 -4.94
CA GLN A 456 -24.01 -17.16 -5.97
C GLN A 456 -23.74 -18.54 -5.38
N SER A 457 -22.91 -18.62 -4.33
CA SER A 457 -22.64 -19.87 -3.60
C SER A 457 -23.88 -20.48 -2.97
N LEU A 458 -24.71 -19.65 -2.32
CA LEU A 458 -25.96 -20.09 -1.73
C LEU A 458 -26.96 -20.56 -2.77
N ILE A 459 -27.03 -19.88 -3.94
CA ILE A 459 -27.91 -20.33 -5.05
C ILE A 459 -27.46 -21.71 -5.56
N ILE A 460 -26.15 -21.92 -5.77
CA ILE A 460 -25.59 -23.20 -6.22
C ILE A 460 -25.93 -24.35 -5.24
N ASN A 461 -25.96 -24.08 -3.95
CA ASN A 461 -26.17 -25.09 -2.91
C ASN A 461 -27.58 -24.99 -2.28
N HIS A 462 -28.58 -24.57 -3.03
CA HIS A 462 -29.99 -24.52 -2.59
C HIS A 462 -30.21 -23.82 -1.23
N GLY A 463 -29.42 -22.78 -0.95
CA GLY A 463 -29.52 -21.99 0.27
C GLY A 463 -28.71 -22.51 1.46
N SER A 464 -28.01 -23.63 1.32
CA SER A 464 -27.20 -24.17 2.44
C SER A 464 -25.83 -23.51 2.54
N PRO A 465 -25.44 -22.93 3.69
CA PRO A 465 -24.13 -22.34 3.89
C PRO A 465 -23.00 -23.36 4.08
N MET A 466 -23.33 -24.66 4.14
CA MET A 466 -22.32 -25.73 4.29
C MET A 466 -21.35 -25.79 3.12
N ILE A 467 -21.73 -25.26 1.94
CA ILE A 467 -20.84 -25.20 0.75
C ILE A 467 -19.50 -24.52 1.05
N PHE A 468 -19.47 -23.55 1.97
CA PHE A 468 -18.25 -22.86 2.34
C PHE A 468 -17.26 -23.72 3.14
N PHE A 469 -17.73 -24.78 3.77
CA PHE A 469 -16.96 -25.67 4.64
C PHE A 469 -16.67 -27.04 4.02
N GLU A 470 -17.52 -27.51 3.12
CA GLU A 470 -17.41 -28.85 2.51
C GLU A 470 -16.46 -28.93 1.32
N ARG A 471 -16.18 -27.80 0.67
CA ARG A 471 -15.30 -27.80 -0.50
C ARG A 471 -13.81 -27.84 -0.10
N PRO A 472 -12.96 -28.47 -0.94
CA PRO A 472 -11.57 -28.75 -0.57
C PRO A 472 -10.69 -27.50 -0.41
N ILE A 473 -11.06 -26.37 -1.02
CA ILE A 473 -10.31 -25.11 -0.94
C ILE A 473 -10.98 -24.13 0.04
N SER A 474 -12.30 -23.89 -0.11
CA SER A 474 -13.00 -22.93 0.76
C SER A 474 -13.07 -23.40 2.21
N GLY A 475 -13.22 -24.70 2.47
CA GLY A 475 -13.27 -25.23 3.85
C GLY A 475 -12.06 -24.91 4.70
N PRO A 476 -10.83 -25.28 4.27
CA PRO A 476 -9.61 -24.86 4.97
C PRO A 476 -9.45 -23.34 5.11
N LEU A 477 -9.78 -22.55 4.07
CA LEU A 477 -9.72 -21.09 4.14
C LEU A 477 -10.67 -20.54 5.22
N MET A 478 -11.91 -21.01 5.27
CA MET A 478 -12.86 -20.62 6.33
C MET A 478 -12.38 -21.06 7.72
N GLY A 479 -11.77 -22.24 7.83
CA GLY A 479 -11.14 -22.70 9.07
C GLY A 479 -10.05 -21.74 9.55
N ILE A 480 -9.19 -21.28 8.66
CA ILE A 480 -8.15 -20.28 8.97
C ILE A 480 -8.79 -18.94 9.40
N CYS A 481 -9.87 -18.49 8.74
CA CYS A 481 -10.57 -17.26 9.11
C CYS A 481 -11.05 -17.26 10.58
N LEU A 482 -11.44 -18.42 11.10
CA LEU A 482 -11.89 -18.53 12.48
C LEU A 482 -10.76 -18.49 13.51
N THR A 483 -9.52 -18.84 13.10
CA THR A 483 -8.36 -18.91 14.01
C THR A 483 -7.55 -17.63 14.05
N VAL A 484 -7.48 -16.87 12.95
CA VAL A 484 -6.68 -15.63 12.84
C VAL A 484 -7.06 -14.56 13.87
N PRO A 485 -8.33 -14.24 14.13
CA PRO A 485 -8.71 -13.24 15.13
C PRO A 485 -8.29 -13.59 16.57
N GLY A 486 -8.18 -14.89 16.90
CA GLY A 486 -7.82 -15.34 18.24
C GLY A 486 -6.33 -15.32 18.55
N SER A 487 -5.45 -15.33 17.53
CA SER A 487 -4.00 -15.41 17.71
C SER A 487 -3.36 -14.07 18.14
N GLY A 488 -4.06 -12.95 18.00
CA GLY A 488 -3.56 -11.60 18.34
C GLY A 488 -3.69 -11.21 19.81
N VAL A 489 -4.39 -11.99 20.63
CA VAL A 489 -4.80 -11.59 22.00
C VAL A 489 -3.83 -12.07 23.09
N SER A 490 -2.98 -13.07 22.84
CA SER A 490 -2.29 -13.77 23.95
C SER A 490 -0.89 -13.28 24.34
N ASP A 491 -0.16 -12.47 23.54
CA ASP A 491 1.27 -12.21 23.83
C ASP A 491 1.78 -10.76 23.55
N ARG A 492 0.93 -9.76 23.58
CA ARG A 492 1.40 -8.38 23.44
C ARG A 492 1.70 -7.77 24.80
N ALA A 493 2.97 -7.77 25.20
CA ALA A 493 3.44 -6.86 26.26
C ALA A 493 3.18 -5.39 25.79
N PRO A 494 2.66 -4.52 26.66
CA PRO A 494 2.42 -3.13 26.28
C PRO A 494 3.74 -2.50 25.82
N PRO A 495 3.72 -1.66 24.78
CA PRO A 495 4.91 -0.93 24.36
C PRO A 495 5.41 -0.10 25.55
N PRO A 496 6.73 0.01 25.76
CA PRO A 496 7.25 0.90 26.78
C PRO A 496 6.79 2.31 26.48
N GLY A 497 5.97 2.85 27.39
CA GLY A 497 5.47 4.22 27.30
C GLY A 497 6.62 5.19 27.12
N PRO A 498 6.41 6.36 26.47
CA PRO A 498 7.45 7.36 26.31
C PRO A 498 7.93 7.75 27.71
N ALA A 499 9.21 7.54 27.96
CA ALA A 499 9.86 7.97 29.18
C ALA A 499 9.78 9.50 29.25
N LEU A 500 8.77 10.02 29.94
CA LEU A 500 8.69 11.39 30.38
C LEU A 500 9.83 11.61 31.39
N SER A 501 11.00 12.02 30.91
CA SER A 501 12.04 12.60 31.77
C SER A 501 11.62 14.02 32.17
N LEU A 502 10.72 14.11 33.13
CA LEU A 502 10.64 15.27 34.00
C LEU A 502 11.89 15.25 34.90
N ARG A 503 12.89 16.02 34.57
CA ARG A 503 13.85 16.64 35.48
C ARG A 503 14.07 18.06 34.98
N GLY A 504 13.54 18.95 35.61
CA GLY A 504 13.68 20.04 36.45
C GLY A 504 15.11 20.27 36.95
N GLY A 505 15.59 21.48 36.84
CA GLY A 505 16.85 22.03 37.30
C GLY A 505 17.27 23.17 36.43
#